data_7a287d15265de09439cd8871e9c26b2f
#
_entry.id   7a287d15265de09439cd8871e9c26b2f
#
_cell.length_a   1.000
_cell.length_b   1.000
_cell.length_c   1.000
_cell.angle_alpha   90.00
_cell.angle_beta   90.00
_cell.angle_gamma   90.00
#
_symmetry.space_group_name_H-M   'P 1'
#
loop_
_entity.id
_entity.type
_entity.pdbx_description
1 polymer ?
#
loop_
_entity_poly.entity_id
_entity_poly.type
_entity_poly.pdbx_seq_one_letter_code
_entity_poly.pdbx_strand_id
1 'polypeptide(L)'
;MVTIVVYKWDIINQLKIKESELEELLFNLKSEVKPVDQDHVEIEINNDRPDLLTSSGIIRAIKGLKKLELGEAKYEVKKSEYTLSVENVDTRPYAIAGIIRGIKFDEDKLKELIQFQEKLHITIGRKRKKVAIGIHDLDKITSKNIVYKEIPLNYKFIPLNGNKEITVKEVLESTDQGKQYGNISVKNGKTPAIMEDDGSILSIPPVINSEKTRIELTTKNLFIDVTGTSLDAVISTLDLLTTNLAEIGGKIEQVKVLSAQQDFWSPLLKHTTMRIYSDYVNKKLGVNLPTSQIVEYLRMARFDADSMSKNEIEVIIPPYRVDIISQIDLVEDIAMMIGYQNLEPSTYKLSKIGNASEKTLISRKLRDLSVGAGFTEIFTFVLTNDREIQGDYVKILNPVTVDYTVIRNSLIPTTLYFLKQNQHSRMPILVFEIGDVVIRGNTDTGYKNSTRAVYAIMDSKVSFEELQARIHQILYNLKINFSYRKSEHHLLIKGRTAEIIRDNSEVIGIIGEVHPEVLEKLGIEYPIVISEIYVDKLSGDNE
;
A
#
# COMPACT_ATOMS: atom_id res chain seq x y z
N MET A 1 -4.83 1.97 -1.66
CA MET A 1 -6.17 1.75 -2.24
C MET A 1 -6.06 1.84 -3.76
N VAL A 2 -6.98 1.25 -4.50
CA VAL A 2 -7.00 1.23 -5.97
C VAL A 2 -8.20 2.03 -6.45
N THR A 3 -7.98 2.95 -7.38
CA THR A 3 -9.04 3.77 -7.96
C THR A 3 -9.46 3.22 -9.32
N ILE A 4 -10.75 3.24 -9.61
CA ILE A 4 -11.34 2.96 -10.91
C ILE A 4 -12.21 4.14 -11.34
N VAL A 5 -12.31 4.37 -12.65
CA VAL A 5 -13.26 5.33 -13.22
C VAL A 5 -14.35 4.54 -13.93
N VAL A 6 -15.61 4.81 -13.60
CA VAL A 6 -16.76 4.10 -14.16
C VAL A 6 -17.84 5.08 -14.61
N TYR A 7 -18.65 4.65 -15.58
CA TYR A 7 -19.85 5.36 -16.01
C TYR A 7 -20.95 5.19 -14.95
N LYS A 8 -21.25 6.24 -14.18
CA LYS A 8 -22.12 6.16 -13.00
C LYS A 8 -23.55 5.72 -13.33
N TRP A 9 -24.03 6.06 -14.53
CA TRP A 9 -25.39 5.74 -14.94
C TRP A 9 -25.63 4.25 -15.15
N ASP A 10 -24.60 3.45 -15.44
CA ASP A 10 -24.74 1.99 -15.45
C ASP A 10 -25.14 1.47 -14.06
N ILE A 11 -24.53 1.99 -13.00
CA ILE A 11 -24.83 1.60 -11.62
C ILE A 11 -26.23 2.12 -11.22
N ILE A 12 -26.47 3.41 -11.42
CA ILE A 12 -27.71 4.08 -11.03
C ILE A 12 -28.95 3.46 -11.71
N ASN A 13 -28.87 3.24 -13.03
CA ASN A 13 -30.01 2.73 -13.81
C ASN A 13 -30.32 1.26 -13.52
N GLN A 14 -29.29 0.40 -13.39
CA GLN A 14 -29.47 -1.02 -13.08
C GLN A 14 -30.02 -1.24 -11.67
N LEU A 15 -29.56 -0.42 -10.69
CA LEU A 15 -30.03 -0.51 -9.31
C LEU A 15 -31.30 0.29 -9.05
N LYS A 16 -31.74 1.13 -9.99
CA LYS A 16 -32.88 2.06 -9.86
C LYS A 16 -32.76 2.92 -8.57
N ILE A 17 -31.57 3.45 -8.32
CA ILE A 17 -31.28 4.33 -7.18
C ILE A 17 -31.20 5.79 -7.62
N LYS A 18 -31.25 6.72 -6.65
CA LYS A 18 -30.92 8.12 -6.90
C LYS A 18 -29.41 8.32 -6.87
N GLU A 19 -28.90 9.30 -7.60
CA GLU A 19 -27.49 9.65 -7.59
C GLU A 19 -26.97 9.95 -6.18
N SER A 20 -27.79 10.61 -5.36
CA SER A 20 -27.47 10.92 -3.96
C SER A 20 -27.33 9.70 -3.03
N GLU A 21 -27.87 8.54 -3.43
CA GLU A 21 -27.73 7.29 -2.63
C GLU A 21 -26.43 6.55 -2.96
N LEU A 22 -25.79 6.86 -4.10
CA LEU A 22 -24.61 6.12 -4.57
C LEU A 22 -23.43 6.23 -3.59
N GLU A 23 -23.17 7.42 -3.06
CA GLU A 23 -22.09 7.67 -2.11
C GLU A 23 -22.29 6.88 -0.81
N GLU A 24 -23.48 6.89 -0.24
CA GLU A 24 -23.81 6.15 0.98
C GLU A 24 -23.66 4.63 0.78
N LEU A 25 -24.15 4.10 -0.35
CA LEU A 25 -24.05 2.68 -0.66
C LEU A 25 -22.61 2.23 -0.87
N LEU A 26 -21.79 3.05 -1.54
CA LEU A 26 -20.37 2.78 -1.72
C LEU A 26 -19.59 2.89 -0.40
N PHE A 27 -19.94 3.87 0.44
CA PHE A 27 -19.35 4.00 1.77
C PHE A 27 -19.57 2.74 2.63
N ASN A 28 -20.77 2.15 2.59
CA ASN A 28 -21.06 0.88 3.27
C ASN A 28 -20.22 -0.30 2.72
N LEU A 29 -19.72 -0.20 1.49
CA LEU A 29 -18.78 -1.16 0.89
C LEU A 29 -17.29 -0.75 1.09
N LYS A 30 -17.02 0.16 2.01
CA LYS A 30 -15.66 0.70 2.28
C LYS A 30 -15.02 1.37 1.05
N SER A 31 -15.83 1.98 0.22
CA SER A 31 -15.39 2.64 -1.01
C SER A 31 -15.74 4.12 -0.97
N GLU A 32 -14.82 4.97 -1.43
CA GLU A 32 -15.04 6.40 -1.56
C GLU A 32 -15.30 6.77 -3.02
N VAL A 33 -16.16 7.74 -3.26
CA VAL A 33 -16.51 8.20 -4.60
C VAL A 33 -16.19 9.68 -4.77
N LYS A 34 -15.62 10.02 -5.94
CA LYS A 34 -15.34 11.40 -6.33
C LYS A 34 -15.87 11.64 -7.76
N PRO A 35 -16.52 12.77 -8.04
CA PRO A 35 -16.92 13.09 -9.40
C PRO A 35 -15.68 13.37 -10.27
N VAL A 36 -15.69 12.82 -11.49
CA VAL A 36 -14.68 13.12 -12.54
C VAL A 36 -15.28 14.12 -13.53
N ASP A 37 -16.49 13.83 -14.01
CA ASP A 37 -17.29 14.70 -14.89
C ASP A 37 -18.79 14.48 -14.65
N GLN A 38 -19.65 14.93 -15.59
CA GLN A 38 -21.10 14.78 -15.47
C GLN A 38 -21.57 13.32 -15.46
N ASP A 39 -20.84 12.42 -16.10
CA ASP A 39 -21.26 11.05 -16.35
C ASP A 39 -20.38 10.01 -15.65
N HIS A 40 -19.15 10.38 -15.26
CA HIS A 40 -18.18 9.48 -14.68
C HIS A 40 -17.86 9.83 -13.24
N VAL A 41 -17.61 8.79 -12.46
CA VAL A 41 -17.11 8.87 -11.09
C VAL A 41 -15.85 8.04 -10.93
N GLU A 42 -14.92 8.55 -10.13
CA GLU A 42 -13.78 7.81 -9.62
C GLU A 42 -14.18 7.15 -8.29
N ILE A 43 -13.98 5.84 -8.21
CA ILE A 43 -14.27 5.06 -7.00
C ILE A 43 -12.96 4.50 -6.46
N GLU A 44 -12.68 4.81 -5.21
CA GLU A 44 -11.54 4.28 -4.48
C GLU A 44 -11.94 3.01 -3.74
N ILE A 45 -11.34 1.88 -4.11
CA ILE A 45 -11.68 0.55 -3.63
C ILE A 45 -10.52 -0.03 -2.80
N ASN A 46 -10.83 -0.70 -1.71
CA ASN A 46 -9.83 -1.41 -0.93
C ASN A 46 -9.24 -2.59 -1.72
N ASN A 47 -7.95 -2.84 -1.54
CA ASN A 47 -7.21 -3.87 -2.28
C ASN A 47 -7.65 -5.31 -1.96
N ASP A 48 -8.37 -5.53 -0.88
CA ASP A 48 -8.95 -6.80 -0.47
C ASP A 48 -10.14 -7.22 -1.35
N ARG A 49 -10.83 -6.26 -2.01
CA ARG A 49 -12.04 -6.48 -2.82
C ARG A 49 -11.81 -6.32 -4.33
N PRO A 50 -10.98 -7.18 -4.96
CA PRO A 50 -10.73 -7.09 -6.41
C PRO A 50 -11.97 -7.39 -7.25
N ASP A 51 -12.99 -8.03 -6.71
CA ASP A 51 -14.28 -8.25 -7.34
C ASP A 51 -15.09 -6.97 -7.57
N LEU A 52 -14.78 -5.88 -6.84
CA LEU A 52 -15.42 -4.56 -6.98
C LEU A 52 -14.70 -3.63 -7.97
N LEU A 53 -13.63 -4.07 -8.63
CA LEU A 53 -12.85 -3.25 -9.57
C LEU A 53 -13.56 -3.02 -10.92
N THR A 54 -14.87 -3.24 -10.97
CA THR A 54 -15.77 -2.96 -12.11
C THR A 54 -17.13 -2.47 -11.62
N SER A 55 -17.83 -1.74 -12.48
CA SER A 55 -19.22 -1.34 -12.22
C SER A 55 -20.15 -2.54 -11.97
N SER A 56 -19.94 -3.63 -12.71
CA SER A 56 -20.72 -4.87 -12.58
C SER A 56 -20.50 -5.55 -11.22
N GLY A 57 -19.27 -5.61 -10.73
CA GLY A 57 -18.97 -6.14 -9.39
C GLY A 57 -19.59 -5.29 -8.27
N ILE A 58 -19.53 -3.96 -8.42
CA ILE A 58 -20.19 -3.02 -7.51
C ILE A 58 -21.70 -3.22 -7.51
N ILE A 59 -22.33 -3.32 -8.69
CA ILE A 59 -23.77 -3.57 -8.82
C ILE A 59 -24.16 -4.87 -8.13
N ARG A 60 -23.39 -5.95 -8.34
CA ARG A 60 -23.60 -7.24 -7.66
C ARG A 60 -23.59 -7.09 -6.13
N ALA A 61 -22.62 -6.38 -5.58
CA ALA A 61 -22.52 -6.16 -4.14
C ALA A 61 -23.67 -5.30 -3.59
N ILE A 62 -24.02 -4.20 -4.27
CA ILE A 62 -25.12 -3.31 -3.85
C ILE A 62 -26.47 -4.00 -3.96
N LYS A 63 -26.71 -4.87 -4.95
CA LYS A 63 -27.92 -5.69 -5.02
C LYS A 63 -28.14 -6.50 -3.74
N GLY A 64 -27.06 -7.10 -3.20
CA GLY A 64 -27.11 -7.80 -1.92
C GLY A 64 -27.37 -6.86 -0.75
N LEU A 65 -26.63 -5.76 -0.65
CA LEU A 65 -26.80 -4.74 0.40
C LEU A 65 -28.24 -4.19 0.45
N LYS A 66 -28.85 -3.95 -0.70
CA LYS A 66 -30.25 -3.51 -0.83
C LYS A 66 -31.27 -4.66 -0.77
N LYS A 67 -30.87 -5.89 -0.53
CA LYS A 67 -31.71 -7.10 -0.51
C LYS A 67 -32.48 -7.34 -1.80
N LEU A 68 -32.03 -6.83 -2.94
CA LEU A 68 -32.62 -7.08 -4.25
C LEU A 68 -32.34 -8.50 -4.74
N GLU A 69 -31.15 -9.00 -4.43
CA GLU A 69 -30.72 -10.36 -4.69
C GLU A 69 -29.88 -10.85 -3.49
N LEU A 70 -30.23 -12.00 -2.93
CA LEU A 70 -29.54 -12.60 -1.80
C LEU A 70 -28.81 -13.89 -2.21
N GLY A 71 -27.74 -14.20 -1.50
CA GLY A 71 -26.91 -15.37 -1.82
C GLY A 71 -25.93 -15.11 -2.98
N GLU A 72 -25.23 -16.15 -3.40
CA GLU A 72 -24.24 -16.03 -4.47
C GLU A 72 -24.86 -15.72 -5.85
N ALA A 73 -24.09 -15.08 -6.70
CA ALA A 73 -24.45 -14.95 -8.12
C ALA A 73 -24.10 -16.25 -8.85
N LYS A 74 -25.07 -16.80 -9.60
CA LYS A 74 -24.93 -18.06 -10.33
C LYS A 74 -24.65 -17.81 -11.80
N TYR A 75 -23.66 -18.50 -12.35
CA TYR A 75 -23.25 -18.36 -13.74
C TYR A 75 -23.44 -19.67 -14.50
N GLU A 76 -23.99 -19.55 -15.72
CA GLU A 76 -24.05 -20.68 -16.66
C GLU A 76 -22.66 -20.89 -17.27
N VAL A 77 -22.15 -22.12 -17.18
CA VAL A 77 -20.82 -22.49 -17.67
C VAL A 77 -20.95 -23.64 -18.65
N LYS A 78 -20.35 -23.50 -19.84
CA LYS A 78 -20.32 -24.54 -20.88
C LYS A 78 -18.87 -24.93 -21.19
N LYS A 79 -18.67 -26.14 -21.69
CA LYS A 79 -17.38 -26.57 -22.22
C LYS A 79 -17.26 -26.12 -23.68
N SER A 80 -16.13 -25.54 -24.04
CA SER A 80 -15.83 -25.20 -25.43
C SER A 80 -15.10 -26.33 -26.15
N GLU A 81 -14.84 -26.15 -27.44
CA GLU A 81 -14.00 -27.04 -28.23
C GLU A 81 -12.52 -26.59 -28.24
N TYR A 82 -12.19 -25.51 -27.53
CA TYR A 82 -10.83 -24.96 -27.49
C TYR A 82 -9.97 -25.69 -26.48
N THR A 83 -8.70 -25.87 -26.85
CA THR A 83 -7.67 -26.45 -25.97
C THR A 83 -6.51 -25.49 -25.79
N LEU A 84 -5.91 -25.49 -24.61
CA LEU A 84 -4.63 -24.82 -24.31
C LEU A 84 -3.61 -25.88 -23.88
N SER A 85 -2.66 -26.18 -24.78
CA SER A 85 -1.53 -27.06 -24.47
C SER A 85 -0.43 -26.27 -23.78
N VAL A 86 -0.09 -26.64 -22.56
CA VAL A 86 0.89 -25.97 -21.71
C VAL A 86 2.19 -26.78 -21.70
N GLU A 87 3.22 -26.28 -22.36
CA GLU A 87 4.57 -26.84 -22.31
C GLU A 87 5.33 -26.29 -21.08
N ASN A 88 6.53 -26.81 -20.84
CA ASN A 88 7.37 -26.33 -19.75
C ASN A 88 7.91 -24.94 -20.05
N VAL A 89 7.56 -23.97 -19.22
CA VAL A 89 8.00 -22.57 -19.31
C VAL A 89 8.64 -22.15 -17.99
N ASP A 90 9.93 -21.94 -18.00
CA ASP A 90 10.73 -21.71 -16.79
C ASP A 90 10.37 -20.42 -16.03
N THR A 91 10.05 -19.35 -16.74
CA THR A 91 9.78 -18.04 -16.13
C THR A 91 8.37 -17.94 -15.55
N ARG A 92 7.41 -18.65 -16.17
CA ARG A 92 5.99 -18.59 -15.85
C ARG A 92 5.33 -19.95 -16.05
N PRO A 93 5.46 -20.89 -15.10
CA PRO A 93 5.11 -22.31 -15.32
C PRO A 93 3.61 -22.58 -15.50
N TYR A 94 2.75 -21.61 -15.16
CA TYR A 94 1.30 -21.79 -15.19
C TYR A 94 0.65 -20.94 -16.25
N ALA A 95 -0.22 -21.54 -17.06
CA ALA A 95 -1.09 -20.86 -18.02
C ALA A 95 -2.45 -21.56 -18.03
N ILE A 96 -3.53 -20.77 -18.03
CA ILE A 96 -4.91 -21.23 -18.19
C ILE A 96 -5.66 -20.28 -19.10
N ALA A 97 -6.81 -20.71 -19.60
CA ALA A 97 -7.64 -19.87 -20.45
C ALA A 97 -9.13 -20.05 -20.19
N GLY A 98 -9.91 -19.07 -20.61
CA GLY A 98 -11.36 -19.10 -20.61
C GLY A 98 -11.92 -18.31 -21.79
N ILE A 99 -13.19 -18.55 -22.10
CA ILE A 99 -13.89 -17.88 -23.18
C ILE A 99 -15.13 -17.17 -22.64
N ILE A 100 -15.39 -15.99 -23.17
CA ILE A 100 -16.64 -15.24 -22.92
C ILE A 100 -17.33 -15.05 -24.27
N ARG A 101 -18.59 -15.45 -24.37
CA ARG A 101 -19.41 -15.31 -25.59
C ARG A 101 -20.50 -14.27 -25.43
N GLY A 102 -20.75 -13.58 -26.53
CA GLY A 102 -21.94 -12.74 -26.69
C GLY A 102 -21.91 -11.42 -25.92
N ILE A 103 -20.71 -10.96 -25.54
CA ILE A 103 -20.54 -9.66 -24.88
C ILE A 103 -20.81 -8.51 -25.86
N LYS A 104 -21.27 -7.38 -25.35
CA LYS A 104 -21.49 -6.15 -26.11
C LYS A 104 -20.72 -5.01 -25.46
N PHE A 105 -19.82 -4.41 -26.23
CA PHE A 105 -19.04 -3.25 -25.79
C PHE A 105 -19.63 -1.95 -26.34
N ASP A 106 -19.69 -0.95 -25.49
CA ASP A 106 -19.61 0.46 -25.81
C ASP A 106 -18.22 0.98 -25.41
N GLU A 107 -17.94 2.24 -25.64
CA GLU A 107 -16.62 2.81 -25.32
C GLU A 107 -16.28 2.70 -23.83
N ASP A 108 -17.26 2.91 -22.95
CA ASP A 108 -17.04 2.91 -21.50
C ASP A 108 -16.79 1.49 -20.97
N LYS A 109 -17.55 0.50 -21.44
CA LYS A 109 -17.33 -0.91 -21.06
C LYS A 109 -16.01 -1.46 -21.58
N LEU A 110 -15.58 -1.04 -22.78
CA LEU A 110 -14.27 -1.46 -23.29
C LEU A 110 -13.13 -0.82 -22.48
N LYS A 111 -13.24 0.48 -22.15
CA LYS A 111 -12.27 1.16 -21.27
C LYS A 111 -12.24 0.53 -19.88
N GLU A 112 -13.40 0.21 -19.33
CA GLU A 112 -13.52 -0.44 -18.02
C GLU A 112 -12.87 -1.83 -18.01
N LEU A 113 -13.05 -2.64 -19.07
CA LEU A 113 -12.39 -3.94 -19.20
C LEU A 113 -10.85 -3.80 -19.22
N ILE A 114 -10.32 -2.86 -20.00
CA ILE A 114 -8.88 -2.59 -20.05
C ILE A 114 -8.37 -2.10 -18.70
N GLN A 115 -9.13 -1.21 -18.05
CA GLN A 115 -8.81 -0.74 -16.70
C GLN A 115 -8.80 -1.88 -15.68
N PHE A 116 -9.81 -2.76 -15.71
CA PHE A 116 -9.89 -3.91 -14.82
C PHE A 116 -8.69 -4.84 -14.98
N GLN A 117 -8.33 -5.17 -16.24
CA GLN A 117 -7.12 -5.95 -16.55
C GLN A 117 -5.87 -5.31 -15.92
N GLU A 118 -5.67 -3.99 -16.11
CA GLU A 118 -4.49 -3.31 -15.56
C GLU A 118 -4.51 -3.22 -14.02
N LYS A 119 -5.68 -3.03 -13.41
CA LYS A 119 -5.80 -3.05 -11.94
C LYS A 119 -5.47 -4.43 -11.37
N LEU A 120 -5.91 -5.52 -12.01
CA LEU A 120 -5.53 -6.88 -11.62
C LEU A 120 -4.02 -7.13 -11.83
N HIS A 121 -3.41 -6.60 -12.90
CA HIS A 121 -1.96 -6.68 -13.09
C HIS A 121 -1.17 -6.00 -11.97
N ILE A 122 -1.66 -4.85 -11.46
CA ILE A 122 -0.98 -4.10 -10.39
C ILE A 122 -1.18 -4.78 -9.04
N THR A 123 -2.40 -5.25 -8.72
CA THR A 123 -2.78 -5.85 -7.45
C THR A 123 -2.34 -7.31 -7.36
N ILE A 124 -3.19 -8.25 -7.74
CA ILE A 124 -2.92 -9.70 -7.69
C ILE A 124 -1.66 -10.04 -8.50
N GLY A 125 -1.50 -9.41 -9.66
CA GLY A 125 -0.38 -9.61 -10.58
C GLY A 125 0.96 -9.08 -10.09
N ARG A 126 1.00 -8.24 -9.05
CA ARG A 126 2.23 -7.59 -8.53
C ARG A 126 3.06 -6.95 -9.65
N LYS A 127 2.43 -6.05 -10.43
CA LYS A 127 3.01 -5.43 -11.62
C LYS A 127 3.45 -6.49 -12.64
N ARG A 128 2.55 -7.41 -12.97
CA ARG A 128 2.72 -8.55 -13.90
C ARG A 128 3.78 -9.59 -13.49
N LYS A 129 4.46 -9.44 -12.35
CA LYS A 129 5.44 -10.44 -11.85
C LYS A 129 4.80 -11.75 -11.48
N LYS A 130 3.64 -11.72 -10.80
CA LYS A 130 2.95 -12.91 -10.30
C LYS A 130 1.93 -13.44 -11.31
N VAL A 131 1.11 -12.54 -11.90
CA VAL A 131 0.09 -12.88 -12.90
C VAL A 131 0.10 -11.86 -14.02
N ALA A 132 -0.09 -12.32 -15.25
CA ALA A 132 -0.36 -11.51 -16.44
C ALA A 132 -1.57 -12.06 -17.18
N ILE A 133 -2.33 -11.18 -17.82
CA ILE A 133 -3.60 -11.44 -18.48
C ILE A 133 -3.47 -11.01 -19.94
N GLY A 134 -3.84 -11.88 -20.87
CA GLY A 134 -4.10 -11.56 -22.25
C GLY A 134 -5.60 -11.61 -22.52
N ILE A 135 -6.12 -10.63 -23.25
CA ILE A 135 -7.52 -10.61 -23.71
C ILE A 135 -7.50 -10.45 -25.22
N HIS A 136 -8.17 -11.34 -25.93
CA HIS A 136 -8.12 -11.48 -27.37
C HIS A 136 -9.51 -11.56 -27.97
N ASP A 137 -9.66 -11.01 -29.16
CA ASP A 137 -10.85 -11.22 -30.00
C ASP A 137 -10.85 -12.67 -30.49
N LEU A 138 -11.75 -13.47 -29.95
CA LEU A 138 -11.84 -14.91 -30.28
C LEU A 138 -12.20 -15.14 -31.74
N ASP A 139 -12.97 -14.24 -32.37
CA ASP A 139 -13.39 -14.39 -33.75
C ASP A 139 -12.23 -14.19 -34.75
N LYS A 140 -11.11 -13.63 -34.27
CA LYS A 140 -9.84 -13.48 -35.03
C LYS A 140 -8.86 -14.64 -34.80
N ILE A 141 -9.17 -15.57 -33.91
CA ILE A 141 -8.40 -16.79 -33.66
C ILE A 141 -8.88 -17.88 -34.62
N THR A 142 -7.98 -18.43 -35.41
CA THR A 142 -8.31 -19.38 -36.47
C THR A 142 -8.23 -20.84 -36.06
N SER A 143 -7.35 -21.15 -35.10
CA SER A 143 -7.22 -22.50 -34.54
C SER A 143 -7.93 -22.67 -33.21
N LYS A 144 -8.51 -23.85 -32.97
CA LYS A 144 -9.02 -24.26 -31.66
C LYS A 144 -7.95 -24.80 -30.71
N ASN A 145 -6.74 -25.03 -31.26
CA ASN A 145 -5.60 -25.56 -30.51
C ASN A 145 -4.62 -24.42 -30.23
N ILE A 146 -4.61 -23.95 -29.01
CA ILE A 146 -3.70 -22.90 -28.55
C ILE A 146 -2.55 -23.56 -27.79
N VAL A 147 -1.33 -23.03 -27.95
CA VAL A 147 -0.13 -23.58 -27.32
C VAL A 147 0.55 -22.48 -26.49
N TYR A 148 0.90 -22.81 -25.28
CA TYR A 148 1.75 -21.99 -24.42
C TYR A 148 3.12 -22.63 -24.28
N LYS A 149 4.16 -21.97 -24.80
CA LYS A 149 5.54 -22.47 -24.80
C LYS A 149 6.58 -21.37 -24.81
N GLU A 150 7.84 -21.74 -24.64
CA GLU A 150 8.97 -20.83 -24.84
C GLU A 150 9.35 -20.75 -26.33
N ILE A 151 9.59 -19.52 -26.81
CA ILE A 151 10.07 -19.23 -28.17
C ILE A 151 11.37 -18.42 -28.12
N PRO A 152 12.21 -18.52 -29.19
CA PRO A 152 13.44 -17.75 -29.28
C PRO A 152 13.13 -16.26 -29.62
N LEU A 153 14.04 -15.36 -29.22
CA LEU A 153 13.84 -13.91 -29.35
C LEU A 153 13.87 -13.40 -30.81
N ASN A 154 14.30 -14.21 -31.78
CA ASN A 154 14.26 -13.87 -33.19
C ASN A 154 12.91 -14.18 -33.88
N TYR A 155 11.94 -14.73 -33.12
CA TYR A 155 10.60 -14.97 -33.64
C TYR A 155 9.91 -13.63 -33.96
N LYS A 156 9.14 -13.57 -35.07
CA LYS A 156 8.53 -12.35 -35.57
C LYS A 156 7.01 -12.35 -35.40
N PHE A 157 6.44 -11.20 -35.08
CA PHE A 157 5.01 -10.94 -35.06
C PHE A 157 4.73 -9.45 -35.12
N ILE A 158 3.47 -9.05 -35.30
CA ILE A 158 3.03 -7.66 -35.21
C ILE A 158 2.54 -7.40 -33.80
N PRO A 159 3.28 -6.62 -32.96
CA PRO A 159 2.84 -6.29 -31.60
C PRO A 159 1.62 -5.36 -31.63
N LEU A 160 0.83 -5.36 -30.57
CA LEU A 160 -0.34 -4.51 -30.41
C LEU A 160 0.00 -3.04 -30.68
N ASN A 161 -0.83 -2.38 -31.49
CA ASN A 161 -0.61 -1.04 -32.05
C ASN A 161 0.57 -0.94 -33.02
N GLY A 162 1.17 -2.04 -33.42
CA GLY A 162 2.18 -2.11 -34.45
C GLY A 162 1.57 -2.21 -35.87
N ASN A 163 2.34 -1.84 -36.88
CA ASN A 163 1.94 -1.91 -38.30
C ASN A 163 2.86 -2.79 -39.14
N LYS A 164 3.89 -3.39 -38.57
CA LYS A 164 4.84 -4.26 -39.24
C LYS A 164 5.33 -5.39 -38.34
N GLU A 165 5.73 -6.48 -38.95
CA GLU A 165 6.39 -7.56 -38.23
C GLU A 165 7.77 -7.12 -37.71
N ILE A 166 7.99 -7.33 -36.43
CA ILE A 166 9.29 -7.14 -35.77
C ILE A 166 9.61 -8.36 -34.93
N THR A 167 10.87 -8.55 -34.60
CA THR A 167 11.30 -9.64 -33.72
C THR A 167 10.89 -9.39 -32.27
N VAL A 168 10.73 -10.46 -31.51
CA VAL A 168 10.51 -10.35 -30.05
C VAL A 168 11.61 -9.51 -29.40
N LYS A 169 12.86 -9.65 -29.81
CA LYS A 169 13.98 -8.82 -29.33
C LYS A 169 13.72 -7.34 -29.55
N GLU A 170 13.33 -6.95 -30.78
CA GLU A 170 13.00 -5.56 -31.10
C GLU A 170 11.82 -5.05 -30.27
N VAL A 171 10.79 -5.88 -30.00
CA VAL A 171 9.67 -5.52 -29.12
C VAL A 171 10.17 -5.20 -27.72
N LEU A 172 11.03 -6.04 -27.14
CA LEU A 172 11.59 -5.85 -25.80
C LEU A 172 12.44 -4.58 -25.67
N GLU A 173 13.13 -4.18 -26.74
CA GLU A 173 14.03 -3.02 -26.77
C GLU A 173 13.30 -1.71 -27.12
N SER A 174 12.27 -1.75 -27.96
CA SER A 174 11.64 -0.56 -28.54
C SER A 174 10.34 -0.13 -27.86
N THR A 175 9.55 -1.07 -27.35
CA THR A 175 8.24 -0.76 -26.72
C THR A 175 8.38 -0.43 -25.24
N ASP A 176 7.48 0.40 -24.71
CA ASP A 176 7.45 0.72 -23.28
C ASP A 176 7.21 -0.52 -22.42
N GLN A 177 6.29 -1.40 -22.86
CA GLN A 177 6.00 -2.67 -22.20
C GLN A 177 7.22 -3.60 -22.23
N GLY A 178 7.96 -3.63 -23.35
CA GLY A 178 9.20 -4.40 -23.49
C GLY A 178 10.26 -3.95 -22.50
N LYS A 179 10.51 -2.65 -22.40
CA LYS A 179 11.47 -2.06 -21.45
C LYS A 179 11.07 -2.29 -20.01
N GLN A 180 9.77 -2.25 -19.70
CA GLN A 180 9.25 -2.39 -18.35
C GLN A 180 9.21 -3.84 -17.86
N TYR A 181 8.82 -4.78 -18.75
CA TYR A 181 8.52 -6.16 -18.36
C TYR A 181 9.45 -7.21 -19.01
N GLY A 182 10.32 -6.83 -19.93
CA GLY A 182 11.19 -7.76 -20.63
C GLY A 182 12.12 -8.54 -19.69
N ASN A 183 12.60 -7.90 -18.63
CA ASN A 183 13.49 -8.52 -17.64
C ASN A 183 12.85 -9.68 -16.84
N ILE A 184 11.51 -9.71 -16.73
CA ILE A 184 10.77 -10.79 -16.05
C ILE A 184 10.21 -11.83 -17.03
N SER A 185 10.35 -11.59 -18.33
CA SER A 185 9.89 -12.46 -19.41
C SER A 185 11.01 -13.38 -19.91
N VAL A 186 12.23 -12.85 -20.06
CA VAL A 186 13.33 -13.53 -20.74
C VAL A 186 14.18 -14.36 -19.79
N LYS A 187 14.43 -15.61 -20.18
CA LYS A 187 15.41 -16.50 -19.55
C LYS A 187 16.12 -17.34 -20.62
N ASN A 188 17.43 -17.47 -20.56
CA ASN A 188 18.23 -18.27 -21.49
C ASN A 188 17.98 -17.95 -22.98
N GLY A 189 17.74 -16.68 -23.33
CA GLY A 189 17.48 -16.24 -24.71
C GLY A 189 16.10 -16.63 -25.26
N LYS A 190 15.17 -17.06 -24.40
CA LYS A 190 13.80 -17.43 -24.75
C LYS A 190 12.80 -16.63 -23.94
N THR A 191 11.56 -16.52 -24.41
CA THR A 191 10.42 -15.88 -23.76
C THR A 191 9.17 -16.75 -23.91
N PRO A 192 8.23 -16.72 -22.94
CA PRO A 192 6.94 -17.37 -23.09
C PRO A 192 6.11 -16.74 -24.22
N ALA A 193 5.33 -17.55 -24.89
CA ALA A 193 4.36 -17.12 -25.90
C ALA A 193 3.07 -17.95 -25.79
N ILE A 194 1.94 -17.28 -25.99
CA ILE A 194 0.65 -17.90 -26.34
C ILE A 194 0.50 -17.79 -27.84
N MET A 195 0.24 -18.91 -28.49
CA MET A 195 0.20 -18.97 -29.96
C MET A 195 -0.76 -20.04 -30.47
N GLU A 196 -1.20 -19.89 -31.69
CA GLU A 196 -1.95 -20.92 -32.40
C GLU A 196 -1.00 -22.06 -32.86
N ASP A 197 -1.53 -23.21 -33.20
CA ASP A 197 -0.75 -24.35 -33.66
C ASP A 197 -0.08 -24.11 -35.01
N ASP A 198 -0.55 -23.13 -35.83
CA ASP A 198 0.09 -22.68 -37.08
C ASP A 198 1.34 -21.80 -36.85
N GLY A 199 1.62 -21.44 -35.60
CA GLY A 199 2.73 -20.58 -35.21
C GLY A 199 2.37 -19.10 -35.07
N SER A 200 1.14 -18.69 -35.30
CA SER A 200 0.71 -17.28 -35.12
C SER A 200 0.70 -16.90 -33.66
N ILE A 201 1.42 -15.86 -33.26
CA ILE A 201 1.49 -15.37 -31.88
C ILE A 201 0.21 -14.59 -31.51
N LEU A 202 -0.39 -14.92 -30.36
CA LEU A 202 -1.47 -14.16 -29.73
C LEU A 202 -0.92 -13.18 -28.69
N SER A 203 0.03 -13.62 -27.87
CA SER A 203 0.68 -12.77 -26.87
C SER A 203 2.08 -13.24 -26.49
N ILE A 204 2.90 -12.32 -25.97
CA ILE A 204 4.19 -12.56 -25.33
C ILE A 204 4.03 -12.17 -23.83
N PRO A 205 3.56 -13.10 -22.98
CA PRO A 205 3.40 -12.80 -21.56
C PRO A 205 4.74 -12.55 -20.85
N PRO A 206 4.84 -11.62 -19.91
CA PRO A 206 3.84 -10.67 -19.46
C PRO A 206 3.90 -9.32 -20.21
N VAL A 207 4.47 -9.28 -21.40
CA VAL A 207 4.87 -8.05 -22.11
C VAL A 207 3.71 -7.45 -22.89
N ILE A 208 3.24 -8.11 -23.97
CA ILE A 208 2.33 -7.49 -24.93
C ILE A 208 1.54 -8.55 -25.74
N ASN A 209 0.31 -8.19 -26.15
CA ASN A 209 -0.49 -8.96 -27.09
C ASN A 209 -0.08 -8.68 -28.54
N SER A 210 -0.53 -9.53 -29.47
CA SER A 210 -0.41 -9.32 -30.91
C SER A 210 -1.54 -8.42 -31.42
N GLU A 211 -1.25 -7.65 -32.48
CA GLU A 211 -2.25 -6.88 -33.20
C GLU A 211 -3.31 -7.77 -33.89
N LYS A 212 -2.94 -9.01 -34.26
CA LYS A 212 -3.85 -9.98 -34.90
C LYS A 212 -5.18 -10.15 -34.14
N THR A 213 -5.10 -10.21 -32.82
CA THR A 213 -6.27 -10.51 -31.96
C THR A 213 -6.71 -9.32 -31.12
N ARG A 214 -6.44 -8.10 -31.60
CA ARG A 214 -6.86 -6.86 -30.94
C ARG A 214 -8.37 -6.83 -30.73
N ILE A 215 -8.78 -6.48 -29.50
CA ILE A 215 -10.18 -6.26 -29.14
C ILE A 215 -10.64 -4.85 -29.58
N GLU A 216 -11.87 -4.77 -30.05
CA GLU A 216 -12.50 -3.57 -30.58
C GLU A 216 -13.95 -3.46 -30.10
N LEU A 217 -14.62 -2.36 -30.37
CA LEU A 217 -16.05 -2.17 -30.02
C LEU A 217 -16.97 -3.22 -30.68
N THR A 218 -16.55 -3.77 -31.81
CA THR A 218 -17.29 -4.81 -32.55
C THR A 218 -17.06 -6.22 -32.04
N THR A 219 -16.07 -6.43 -31.18
CA THR A 219 -15.74 -7.73 -30.58
C THR A 219 -16.88 -8.23 -29.71
N LYS A 220 -17.32 -9.48 -29.94
CA LYS A 220 -18.41 -10.13 -29.21
C LYS A 220 -17.98 -11.32 -28.39
N ASN A 221 -16.87 -11.93 -28.76
CA ASN A 221 -16.35 -13.15 -28.16
C ASN A 221 -14.90 -12.93 -27.74
N LEU A 222 -14.58 -13.29 -26.53
CA LEU A 222 -13.23 -13.10 -25.95
C LEU A 222 -12.59 -14.45 -25.67
N PHE A 223 -11.32 -14.58 -26.03
CA PHE A 223 -10.42 -15.57 -25.47
C PHE A 223 -9.53 -14.86 -24.44
N ILE A 224 -9.51 -15.38 -23.22
CA ILE A 224 -8.77 -14.80 -22.10
C ILE A 224 -7.71 -15.81 -21.67
N ASP A 225 -6.44 -15.46 -21.78
CA ASP A 225 -5.36 -16.22 -21.18
C ASP A 225 -4.86 -15.56 -19.89
N VAL A 226 -4.48 -16.38 -18.92
CA VAL A 226 -3.88 -15.95 -17.68
C VAL A 226 -2.65 -16.79 -17.41
N THR A 227 -1.49 -16.13 -17.32
CA THR A 227 -0.20 -16.80 -17.06
C THR A 227 0.41 -16.32 -15.77
N GLY A 228 1.20 -17.15 -15.10
CA GLY A 228 1.80 -16.74 -13.83
C GLY A 228 2.80 -17.69 -13.20
N THR A 229 3.27 -17.26 -12.03
CA THR A 229 4.21 -18.00 -11.19
C THR A 229 3.53 -18.74 -10.03
N SER A 230 2.20 -18.55 -9.86
CA SER A 230 1.39 -19.17 -8.81
C SER A 230 0.06 -19.63 -9.40
N LEU A 231 -0.21 -20.93 -9.33
CA LEU A 231 -1.43 -21.53 -9.89
C LEU A 231 -2.69 -20.94 -9.27
N ASP A 232 -2.74 -20.81 -7.94
CA ASP A 232 -3.91 -20.24 -7.25
C ASP A 232 -4.21 -18.82 -7.67
N ALA A 233 -3.17 -17.98 -7.85
CA ALA A 233 -3.35 -16.62 -8.30
C ALA A 233 -3.82 -16.54 -9.76
N VAL A 234 -3.36 -17.44 -10.62
CA VAL A 234 -3.78 -17.57 -12.01
C VAL A 234 -5.26 -17.96 -12.07
N ILE A 235 -5.67 -19.00 -11.32
CA ILE A 235 -7.07 -19.46 -11.21
C ILE A 235 -7.96 -18.32 -10.70
N SER A 236 -7.63 -17.72 -9.55
CA SER A 236 -8.41 -16.64 -8.95
C SER A 236 -8.58 -15.44 -9.89
N THR A 237 -7.55 -15.13 -10.67
CA THR A 237 -7.60 -14.01 -11.63
C THR A 237 -8.55 -14.31 -12.80
N LEU A 238 -8.51 -15.53 -13.36
CA LEU A 238 -9.41 -15.91 -14.43
C LEU A 238 -10.87 -15.99 -13.96
N ASP A 239 -11.10 -16.55 -12.75
CA ASP A 239 -12.42 -16.64 -12.15
C ASP A 239 -13.02 -15.25 -11.89
N LEU A 240 -12.22 -14.28 -11.39
CA LEU A 240 -12.60 -12.87 -11.24
C LEU A 240 -12.99 -12.23 -12.58
N LEU A 241 -12.17 -12.40 -13.61
CA LEU A 241 -12.43 -11.82 -14.93
C LEU A 241 -13.70 -12.37 -15.54
N THR A 242 -13.85 -13.70 -15.56
CA THR A 242 -14.97 -14.36 -16.22
C THR A 242 -16.29 -14.10 -15.52
N THR A 243 -16.31 -14.07 -14.18
CA THR A 243 -17.52 -13.75 -13.40
C THR A 243 -17.95 -12.29 -13.60
N ASN A 244 -17.03 -11.31 -13.56
CA ASN A 244 -17.38 -9.92 -13.82
C ASN A 244 -17.88 -9.68 -15.26
N LEU A 245 -17.30 -10.37 -16.24
CA LEU A 245 -17.77 -10.29 -17.63
C LEU A 245 -19.12 -10.99 -17.84
N ALA A 246 -19.44 -12.01 -17.04
CA ALA A 246 -20.76 -12.64 -17.06
C ALA A 246 -21.86 -11.71 -16.53
N GLU A 247 -21.56 -10.85 -15.55
CA GLU A 247 -22.52 -9.85 -15.03
C GLU A 247 -22.96 -8.82 -16.09
N ILE A 248 -22.16 -8.58 -17.11
CA ILE A 248 -22.51 -7.68 -18.23
C ILE A 248 -23.04 -8.43 -19.44
N GLY A 249 -23.49 -9.67 -19.26
CA GLY A 249 -24.19 -10.49 -20.25
C GLY A 249 -23.32 -11.48 -21.01
N GLY A 250 -22.05 -11.61 -20.68
CA GLY A 250 -21.16 -12.63 -21.25
C GLY A 250 -21.54 -14.04 -20.80
N LYS A 251 -21.38 -15.03 -21.67
CA LYS A 251 -21.56 -16.46 -21.36
C LYS A 251 -20.20 -17.11 -21.21
N ILE A 252 -20.01 -17.81 -20.10
CA ILE A 252 -18.71 -18.43 -19.78
C ILE A 252 -18.59 -19.78 -20.49
N GLU A 253 -17.50 -19.97 -21.24
CA GLU A 253 -17.11 -21.28 -21.76
C GLU A 253 -15.74 -21.66 -21.23
N GLN A 254 -15.60 -22.91 -20.79
CA GLN A 254 -14.34 -23.48 -20.33
C GLN A 254 -13.48 -23.93 -21.49
N VAL A 255 -12.19 -23.69 -21.39
CA VAL A 255 -11.12 -24.20 -22.26
C VAL A 255 -10.50 -25.43 -21.60
N LYS A 256 -10.21 -26.48 -22.37
CA LYS A 256 -9.50 -27.65 -21.86
C LYS A 256 -8.01 -27.36 -21.80
N VAL A 257 -7.44 -27.33 -20.61
CA VAL A 257 -6.00 -27.16 -20.38
C VAL A 257 -5.34 -28.52 -20.38
N LEU A 258 -4.37 -28.71 -21.28
CA LEU A 258 -3.57 -29.91 -21.40
C LEU A 258 -2.19 -29.63 -20.81
N SER A 259 -1.87 -30.22 -19.67
CA SER A 259 -0.59 -29.99 -19.00
C SER A 259 0.11 -31.30 -18.63
N ALA A 260 1.42 -31.25 -18.44
CA ALA A 260 2.23 -32.43 -18.08
C ALA A 260 1.80 -33.06 -16.75
N GLN A 261 1.13 -32.33 -15.85
CA GLN A 261 0.70 -32.83 -14.55
C GLN A 261 -0.69 -33.48 -14.63
N GLN A 262 -1.67 -32.76 -15.16
CA GLN A 262 -3.06 -33.22 -15.26
C GLN A 262 -3.84 -32.29 -16.20
N ASP A 263 -4.73 -32.88 -17.01
CA ASP A 263 -5.71 -32.16 -17.81
C ASP A 263 -6.87 -31.69 -16.95
N PHE A 264 -7.31 -30.46 -17.18
CA PHE A 264 -8.47 -29.88 -16.49
C PHE A 264 -9.19 -28.84 -17.35
N TRP A 265 -10.36 -28.39 -16.90
CA TRP A 265 -11.12 -27.34 -17.54
C TRP A 265 -10.99 -26.03 -16.76
N SER A 266 -10.77 -24.90 -17.44
CA SER A 266 -10.71 -23.57 -16.84
C SER A 266 -11.61 -22.56 -17.59
N PRO A 267 -12.22 -21.55 -16.93
CA PRO A 267 -12.11 -21.21 -15.51
C PRO A 267 -12.66 -22.31 -14.61
N LEU A 268 -12.10 -22.43 -13.40
CA LEU A 268 -12.52 -23.50 -12.47
C LEU A 268 -13.85 -23.16 -11.77
N LEU A 269 -14.05 -21.90 -11.43
CA LEU A 269 -15.21 -21.38 -10.69
C LEU A 269 -15.55 -22.22 -9.45
N LYS A 270 -14.50 -22.61 -8.74
CA LYS A 270 -14.63 -23.49 -7.59
C LYS A 270 -15.06 -22.72 -6.35
N HIS A 271 -16.11 -23.20 -5.70
CA HIS A 271 -16.52 -22.72 -4.39
C HIS A 271 -15.61 -23.27 -3.29
N THR A 272 -15.45 -22.51 -2.23
CA THR A 272 -14.87 -22.98 -0.97
C THR A 272 -15.92 -22.91 0.13
N THR A 273 -15.82 -23.80 1.11
CA THR A 273 -16.76 -23.83 2.24
C THR A 273 -16.03 -23.45 3.51
N MET A 274 -16.64 -22.58 4.32
CA MET A 274 -16.14 -22.19 5.63
C MET A 274 -17.24 -22.30 6.67
N ARG A 275 -16.88 -22.71 7.89
CA ARG A 275 -17.80 -22.70 9.04
C ARG A 275 -17.53 -21.48 9.90
N ILE A 276 -18.58 -20.80 10.34
CA ILE A 276 -18.52 -19.69 11.27
C ILE A 276 -19.53 -19.91 12.42
N TYR A 277 -19.23 -19.38 13.58
CA TYR A 277 -20.04 -19.53 14.77
C TYR A 277 -20.65 -18.22 15.20
N SER A 278 -21.96 -18.25 15.55
CA SER A 278 -22.70 -17.05 15.97
C SER A 278 -22.09 -16.38 17.19
N ASP A 279 -21.61 -17.17 18.16
CA ASP A 279 -20.91 -16.65 19.34
C ASP A 279 -19.61 -15.93 18.98
N TYR A 280 -18.89 -16.44 17.98
CA TYR A 280 -17.67 -15.79 17.49
C TYR A 280 -17.97 -14.44 16.84
N VAL A 281 -19.00 -14.38 15.98
CA VAL A 281 -19.45 -13.14 15.35
C VAL A 281 -19.85 -12.12 16.41
N ASN A 282 -20.75 -12.52 17.33
CA ASN A 282 -21.26 -11.66 18.39
C ASN A 282 -20.15 -11.12 19.29
N LYS A 283 -19.20 -11.99 19.67
CA LYS A 283 -18.04 -11.61 20.48
C LYS A 283 -17.13 -10.60 19.75
N LYS A 284 -16.93 -10.77 18.44
CA LYS A 284 -16.04 -9.90 17.66
C LYS A 284 -16.66 -8.53 17.39
N LEU A 285 -17.94 -8.48 17.10
CA LEU A 285 -18.67 -7.24 16.81
C LEU A 285 -19.22 -6.54 18.08
N GLY A 286 -19.24 -7.23 19.22
CA GLY A 286 -19.84 -6.68 20.44
C GLY A 286 -21.38 -6.59 20.38
N VAL A 287 -22.02 -7.45 19.57
CA VAL A 287 -23.47 -7.46 19.34
C VAL A 287 -24.10 -8.73 19.87
N ASN A 288 -25.44 -8.84 19.80
CA ASN A 288 -26.17 -10.05 20.18
C ASN A 288 -27.19 -10.40 19.07
N LEU A 289 -26.67 -10.90 17.96
CA LEU A 289 -27.46 -11.28 16.78
C LEU A 289 -27.89 -12.75 16.86
N PRO A 290 -29.14 -13.08 16.54
CA PRO A 290 -29.55 -14.47 16.35
C PRO A 290 -28.88 -15.05 15.09
N THR A 291 -28.67 -16.36 15.07
CA THR A 291 -28.03 -17.08 13.93
C THR A 291 -28.73 -16.81 12.60
N SER A 292 -30.07 -16.74 12.60
CA SER A 292 -30.86 -16.43 11.39
C SER A 292 -30.54 -15.06 10.79
N GLN A 293 -30.27 -14.07 11.60
CA GLN A 293 -29.90 -12.73 11.14
C GLN A 293 -28.47 -12.68 10.61
N ILE A 294 -27.55 -13.43 11.24
CA ILE A 294 -26.18 -13.59 10.73
C ILE A 294 -26.21 -14.25 9.32
N VAL A 295 -27.02 -15.31 9.15
CA VAL A 295 -27.23 -15.94 7.84
C VAL A 295 -27.77 -14.94 6.82
N GLU A 296 -28.72 -14.10 7.21
CA GLU A 296 -29.26 -13.05 6.31
C GLU A 296 -28.16 -12.07 5.88
N TYR A 297 -27.34 -11.57 6.81
CA TYR A 297 -26.23 -10.66 6.48
C TYR A 297 -25.19 -11.33 5.56
N LEU A 298 -24.86 -12.60 5.78
CA LEU A 298 -23.99 -13.34 4.87
C LEU A 298 -24.57 -13.44 3.46
N ARG A 299 -25.88 -13.69 3.34
CA ARG A 299 -26.55 -13.72 2.04
C ARG A 299 -26.64 -12.33 1.40
N MET A 300 -26.76 -11.26 2.19
CA MET A 300 -26.64 -9.89 1.71
C MET A 300 -25.23 -9.61 1.17
N ALA A 301 -24.20 -10.13 1.80
CA ALA A 301 -22.81 -10.03 1.33
C ALA A 301 -22.50 -10.95 0.13
N ARG A 302 -23.53 -11.57 -0.46
CA ARG A 302 -23.48 -12.42 -1.66
C ARG A 302 -22.74 -13.75 -1.45
N PHE A 303 -22.82 -14.31 -0.24
CA PHE A 303 -22.50 -15.71 0.04
C PHE A 303 -23.77 -16.54 0.11
N ASP A 304 -23.69 -17.82 -0.22
CA ASP A 304 -24.70 -18.78 0.23
C ASP A 304 -24.34 -19.22 1.66
N ALA A 305 -25.32 -19.22 2.55
CA ALA A 305 -25.13 -19.55 3.94
C ALA A 305 -26.35 -20.24 4.53
N ASP A 306 -26.12 -21.30 5.31
CA ASP A 306 -27.16 -22.07 5.97
C ASP A 306 -26.80 -22.39 7.42
N SER A 307 -27.81 -22.32 8.31
CA SER A 307 -27.65 -22.69 9.71
C SER A 307 -27.62 -24.21 9.86
N MET A 308 -26.49 -24.74 10.34
CA MET A 308 -26.33 -26.17 10.63
C MET A 308 -26.81 -26.51 12.05
N SER A 309 -26.75 -25.54 12.97
CA SER A 309 -27.23 -25.65 14.34
C SER A 309 -27.55 -24.26 14.93
N LYS A 310 -27.91 -24.20 16.22
CA LYS A 310 -28.16 -22.91 16.89
C LYS A 310 -26.96 -21.95 16.89
N ASN A 311 -25.74 -22.46 16.70
CA ASN A 311 -24.51 -21.65 16.79
C ASN A 311 -23.62 -21.79 15.55
N GLU A 312 -23.81 -22.83 14.73
CA GLU A 312 -22.93 -23.15 13.59
C GLU A 312 -23.61 -22.80 12.27
N ILE A 313 -22.90 -22.08 11.41
CA ILE A 313 -23.32 -21.66 10.07
C ILE A 313 -22.28 -22.17 9.07
N GLU A 314 -22.73 -22.84 8.04
CA GLU A 314 -21.91 -23.20 6.87
C GLU A 314 -22.07 -22.10 5.83
N VAL A 315 -20.94 -21.60 5.33
CA VAL A 315 -20.88 -20.51 4.32
C VAL A 315 -20.19 -21.03 3.09
N ILE A 316 -20.86 -20.88 1.95
CA ILE A 316 -20.29 -21.18 0.63
C ILE A 316 -19.75 -19.87 0.05
N ILE A 317 -18.44 -19.84 -0.17
CA ILE A 317 -17.70 -18.69 -0.67
C ILE A 317 -17.62 -18.79 -2.20
N PRO A 318 -18.20 -17.83 -2.94
CA PRO A 318 -18.19 -17.85 -4.40
C PRO A 318 -16.79 -17.55 -4.98
N PRO A 319 -16.51 -17.98 -6.21
CA PRO A 319 -15.19 -17.89 -6.83
C PRO A 319 -14.66 -16.47 -7.04
N TYR A 320 -15.54 -15.46 -7.04
CA TYR A 320 -15.15 -14.05 -7.14
C TYR A 320 -14.71 -13.43 -5.79
N ARG A 321 -14.93 -14.11 -4.65
CA ARG A 321 -14.49 -13.66 -3.32
C ARG A 321 -13.16 -14.31 -2.95
N VAL A 322 -12.09 -13.79 -3.52
CA VAL A 322 -10.71 -14.28 -3.32
C VAL A 322 -10.04 -13.73 -2.07
N ASP A 323 -10.72 -12.84 -1.37
CA ASP A 323 -10.30 -12.14 -0.16
C ASP A 323 -10.59 -12.93 1.13
N ILE A 324 -11.51 -13.89 1.09
CA ILE A 324 -11.94 -14.65 2.26
C ILE A 324 -10.93 -15.76 2.58
N ILE A 325 -10.13 -15.54 3.62
CA ILE A 325 -9.08 -16.46 4.07
C ILE A 325 -9.46 -17.12 5.41
N SER A 326 -10.21 -16.38 6.25
CA SER A 326 -10.54 -16.82 7.60
C SER A 326 -11.92 -16.32 8.06
N GLN A 327 -12.41 -16.84 9.20
CA GLN A 327 -13.71 -16.46 9.75
C GLN A 327 -13.85 -14.96 10.01
N ILE A 328 -12.75 -14.27 10.32
CA ILE A 328 -12.80 -12.83 10.61
C ILE A 328 -13.14 -12.00 9.37
N ASP A 329 -12.81 -12.48 8.19
CA ASP A 329 -13.16 -11.80 6.93
C ASP A 329 -14.68 -11.84 6.71
N LEU A 330 -15.34 -12.95 7.06
CA LEU A 330 -16.79 -13.05 7.06
C LEU A 330 -17.45 -12.16 8.13
N VAL A 331 -16.80 -12.00 9.31
CA VAL A 331 -17.29 -11.08 10.35
C VAL A 331 -17.27 -9.64 9.86
N GLU A 332 -16.26 -9.26 9.09
CA GLU A 332 -16.18 -7.92 8.50
C GLU A 332 -17.30 -7.69 7.48
N ASP A 333 -17.57 -8.65 6.59
CA ASP A 333 -18.72 -8.56 5.66
C ASP A 333 -20.04 -8.41 6.42
N ILE A 334 -20.24 -9.15 7.51
CA ILE A 334 -21.43 -9.00 8.37
C ILE A 334 -21.50 -7.58 8.94
N ALA A 335 -20.39 -7.01 9.41
CA ALA A 335 -20.33 -5.64 9.92
C ALA A 335 -20.69 -4.61 8.84
N MET A 336 -20.22 -4.79 7.61
CA MET A 336 -20.59 -3.95 6.47
C MET A 336 -22.09 -4.02 6.17
N MET A 337 -22.69 -5.22 6.22
CA MET A 337 -24.12 -5.38 5.97
C MET A 337 -25.00 -4.83 7.11
N ILE A 338 -24.52 -4.81 8.34
CA ILE A 338 -25.14 -4.09 9.47
C ILE A 338 -25.06 -2.57 9.24
N GLY A 339 -23.96 -2.10 8.65
CA GLY A 339 -23.52 -0.72 8.59
C GLY A 339 -22.76 -0.31 9.85
N TYR A 340 -21.53 0.15 9.71
CA TYR A 340 -20.67 0.50 10.85
C TYR A 340 -21.29 1.56 11.77
N GLN A 341 -22.07 2.49 11.22
CA GLN A 341 -22.80 3.52 11.95
C GLN A 341 -23.87 2.95 12.89
N ASN A 342 -24.31 1.71 12.69
CA ASN A 342 -25.30 1.04 13.51
C ASN A 342 -24.67 0.18 14.62
N LEU A 343 -23.34 0.08 14.66
CA LEU A 343 -22.63 -0.61 15.75
C LEU A 343 -22.46 0.35 16.93
N GLU A 344 -23.02 -0.01 18.07
CA GLU A 344 -22.92 0.83 19.26
C GLU A 344 -21.50 0.80 19.85
N PRO A 345 -20.86 1.96 20.04
CA PRO A 345 -19.55 2.03 20.66
C PRO A 345 -19.65 1.68 22.14
N SER A 346 -18.74 0.86 22.63
CA SER A 346 -18.64 0.53 24.06
C SER A 346 -17.32 1.03 24.64
N THR A 347 -17.39 1.53 25.88
CA THR A 347 -16.18 1.91 26.62
C THR A 347 -15.57 0.66 27.23
N TYR A 348 -14.33 0.37 26.86
CA TYR A 348 -13.59 -0.72 27.48
C TYR A 348 -13.11 -0.34 28.89
N LYS A 349 -13.14 -1.31 29.81
CA LYS A 349 -12.61 -1.15 31.15
C LYS A 349 -11.17 -1.65 31.18
N LEU A 350 -10.24 -0.75 31.50
CA LEU A 350 -8.85 -1.14 31.73
C LEU A 350 -8.74 -1.89 33.05
N SER A 351 -8.06 -3.02 33.06
CA SER A 351 -7.77 -3.80 34.26
C SER A 351 -6.73 -3.12 35.16
N LYS A 352 -5.87 -2.28 34.57
CA LYS A 352 -4.83 -1.52 35.25
C LYS A 352 -4.68 -0.14 34.61
N ILE A 353 -4.45 0.87 35.46
CA ILE A 353 -4.05 2.20 35.01
C ILE A 353 -2.53 2.18 34.84
N GLY A 354 -2.06 2.57 33.64
CA GLY A 354 -0.63 2.71 33.38
C GLY A 354 -0.05 3.96 34.06
N ASN A 355 1.27 3.97 34.23
CA ASN A 355 2.02 5.13 34.69
C ASN A 355 2.90 5.66 33.54
N ALA A 356 3.17 6.97 33.56
CA ALA A 356 4.16 7.54 32.67
C ALA A 356 5.56 7.06 33.06
N SER A 357 6.41 6.75 32.07
CA SER A 357 7.81 6.41 32.33
C SER A 357 8.56 7.60 32.96
N GLU A 358 9.63 7.34 33.70
CA GLU A 358 10.47 8.39 34.30
C GLU A 358 10.98 9.38 33.23
N LYS A 359 11.45 8.86 32.11
CA LYS A 359 11.86 9.66 30.95
C LYS A 359 10.75 10.61 30.47
N THR A 360 9.50 10.14 30.41
CA THR A 360 8.35 10.98 30.04
C THR A 360 8.11 12.08 31.06
N LEU A 361 8.22 11.76 32.34
CA LEU A 361 8.04 12.74 33.42
C LEU A 361 9.15 13.82 33.41
N ILE A 362 10.40 13.40 33.19
CA ILE A 362 11.54 14.32 33.05
C ILE A 362 11.34 15.21 31.81
N SER A 363 10.96 14.64 30.67
CA SER A 363 10.73 15.40 29.44
C SER A 363 9.61 16.44 29.61
N ARG A 364 8.53 16.11 30.35
CA ARG A 364 7.46 17.07 30.68
C ARG A 364 7.97 18.22 31.55
N LYS A 365 8.69 17.91 32.65
CA LYS A 365 9.29 18.92 33.52
C LYS A 365 10.29 19.79 32.75
N LEU A 366 11.10 19.17 31.91
CA LEU A 366 12.09 19.89 31.11
C LEU A 366 11.40 20.87 30.14
N ARG A 367 10.28 20.47 29.54
CA ARG A 367 9.46 21.34 28.68
C ARG A 367 8.92 22.56 29.43
N ASP A 368 8.31 22.33 30.61
CA ASP A 368 7.77 23.42 31.43
C ASP A 368 8.85 24.41 31.87
N LEU A 369 10.00 23.90 32.29
CA LEU A 369 11.15 24.72 32.68
C LEU A 369 11.75 25.50 31.51
N SER A 370 11.76 24.90 30.32
CA SER A 370 12.26 25.55 29.09
C SER A 370 11.37 26.72 28.67
N VAL A 371 10.05 26.53 28.71
CA VAL A 371 9.08 27.60 28.49
C VAL A 371 9.25 28.71 29.55
N GLY A 372 9.40 28.32 30.82
CA GLY A 372 9.67 29.27 31.93
C GLY A 372 10.98 30.01 31.79
N ALA A 373 11.99 29.47 31.11
CA ALA A 373 13.25 30.10 30.79
C ALA A 373 13.17 31.02 29.53
N GLY A 374 11.99 31.13 28.90
CA GLY A 374 11.72 32.01 27.76
C GLY A 374 11.97 31.39 26.38
N PHE A 375 12.11 30.08 26.28
CA PHE A 375 12.26 29.40 25.01
C PHE A 375 10.91 29.04 24.38
N THR A 376 10.84 29.07 23.06
CA THR A 376 9.72 28.56 22.25
C THR A 376 10.02 27.12 21.81
N GLU A 377 9.09 26.19 22.03
CA GLU A 377 9.24 24.81 21.56
C GLU A 377 9.10 24.74 20.04
N ILE A 378 10.04 24.06 19.40
CA ILE A 378 9.98 23.73 17.98
C ILE A 378 9.92 22.22 17.81
N PHE A 379 9.52 21.79 16.64
CA PHE A 379 9.48 20.38 16.28
C PHE A 379 10.04 20.18 14.88
N THR A 380 11.18 19.49 14.79
CA THR A 380 11.84 19.21 13.52
C THR A 380 11.73 17.71 13.17
N PHE A 381 11.86 17.37 11.89
CA PHE A 381 11.75 15.97 11.46
C PHE A 381 12.97 15.15 11.91
N VAL A 382 12.72 13.89 12.25
CA VAL A 382 13.77 12.90 12.57
C VAL A 382 14.57 12.55 11.32
N LEU A 383 13.92 12.56 10.14
CA LEU A 383 14.56 12.38 8.85
C LEU A 383 15.15 13.71 8.36
N THR A 384 16.40 13.66 7.91
CA THR A 384 17.15 14.81 7.43
C THR A 384 18.12 14.39 6.32
N ASN A 385 18.98 15.29 5.87
CA ASN A 385 20.06 14.97 4.94
C ASN A 385 21.41 14.87 5.68
N ASP A 386 22.42 14.30 5.03
CA ASP A 386 23.74 14.05 5.61
C ASP A 386 24.70 15.24 5.51
N ARG A 387 24.26 16.39 4.98
CA ARG A 387 25.15 17.54 4.72
C ARG A 387 25.80 18.10 5.98
N GLU A 388 25.04 18.13 7.09
CA GLU A 388 25.45 18.73 8.36
C GLU A 388 25.61 17.69 9.49
N ILE A 389 25.40 16.41 9.19
CA ILE A 389 25.54 15.31 10.15
C ILE A 389 26.94 14.72 10.03
N GLN A 390 27.62 14.58 11.17
CA GLN A 390 28.92 13.92 11.26
C GLN A 390 28.84 12.70 12.19
N GLY A 391 29.84 11.81 12.03
CA GLY A 391 29.91 10.57 12.79
C GLY A 391 29.02 9.46 12.23
N ASP A 392 28.67 8.51 13.10
CA ASP A 392 27.81 7.39 12.72
C ASP A 392 26.33 7.78 12.66
N TYR A 393 25.68 7.47 11.55
CA TYR A 393 24.25 7.69 11.36
C TYR A 393 23.64 6.57 10.51
N VAL A 394 22.31 6.43 10.59
CA VAL A 394 21.56 5.47 9.78
C VAL A 394 21.19 6.10 8.45
N LYS A 395 21.60 5.47 7.34
CA LYS A 395 21.30 5.90 5.98
C LYS A 395 20.07 5.18 5.43
N ILE A 396 19.19 5.90 4.73
CA ILE A 396 18.02 5.35 4.05
C ILE A 396 18.45 4.92 2.65
N LEU A 397 18.25 3.63 2.30
CA LEU A 397 18.68 3.08 1.01
C LEU A 397 17.90 3.63 -0.19
N ASN A 398 16.60 3.90 -0.01
CA ASN A 398 15.69 4.35 -1.05
C ASN A 398 14.83 5.54 -0.56
N PRO A 399 15.46 6.71 -0.30
CA PRO A 399 14.74 7.86 0.21
C PRO A 399 13.73 8.39 -0.82
N VAL A 400 12.61 8.91 -0.31
CA VAL A 400 11.55 9.52 -1.14
C VAL A 400 12.04 10.82 -1.79
N THR A 401 12.86 11.59 -1.05
CA THR A 401 13.49 12.84 -1.53
C THR A 401 14.95 12.91 -1.11
N VAL A 402 15.71 13.77 -1.74
CA VAL A 402 17.11 14.06 -1.39
C VAL A 402 17.28 14.78 -0.05
N ASP A 403 16.20 15.31 0.51
CA ASP A 403 16.20 16.03 1.78
C ASP A 403 16.10 15.07 2.98
N TYR A 404 15.69 13.82 2.77
CA TYR A 404 15.44 12.83 3.82
C TYR A 404 16.23 11.54 3.59
N THR A 405 17.55 11.66 3.54
CA THR A 405 18.47 10.55 3.22
C THR A 405 19.00 9.80 4.44
N VAL A 406 18.88 10.41 5.63
CA VAL A 406 19.41 9.86 6.88
C VAL A 406 18.49 10.13 8.06
N ILE A 407 18.71 9.36 9.14
CA ILE A 407 18.11 9.61 10.45
C ILE A 407 19.08 10.46 11.27
N ARG A 408 18.61 11.52 11.91
CA ARG A 408 19.42 12.43 12.73
C ARG A 408 20.07 11.70 13.91
N ASN A 409 21.33 11.99 14.19
CA ASN A 409 22.07 11.52 15.35
C ASN A 409 22.30 12.61 16.43
N SER A 410 21.90 13.83 16.14
CA SER A 410 21.90 15.03 17.00
C SER A 410 20.78 15.96 16.59
N LEU A 411 20.27 16.78 17.52
CA LEU A 411 19.29 17.83 17.24
C LEU A 411 19.94 19.14 16.77
N ILE A 412 21.25 19.30 16.97
CA ILE A 412 21.95 20.55 16.61
C ILE A 412 21.82 20.87 15.12
N PRO A 413 22.09 19.98 14.16
CA PRO A 413 21.99 20.28 12.74
C PRO A 413 20.57 20.68 12.31
N THR A 414 19.55 19.96 12.78
CA THR A 414 18.15 20.26 12.43
C THR A 414 17.66 21.59 13.02
N THR A 415 18.16 21.95 14.23
CA THR A 415 17.88 23.24 14.85
C THR A 415 18.57 24.39 14.10
N LEU A 416 19.82 24.21 13.66
CA LEU A 416 20.52 25.20 12.85
C LEU A 416 19.79 25.43 11.51
N TYR A 417 19.29 24.37 10.88
CA TYR A 417 18.51 24.50 9.66
C TYR A 417 17.19 25.23 9.89
N PHE A 418 16.50 24.96 11.00
CA PHE A 418 15.31 25.71 11.42
C PHE A 418 15.62 27.21 11.60
N LEU A 419 16.71 27.54 12.30
CA LEU A 419 17.12 28.93 12.53
C LEU A 419 17.48 29.65 11.23
N LYS A 420 18.15 28.97 10.30
CA LYS A 420 18.39 29.49 8.95
C LYS A 420 17.10 29.95 8.27
N GLN A 421 16.07 29.11 8.29
CA GLN A 421 14.80 29.42 7.63
C GLN A 421 14.04 30.57 8.31
N ASN A 422 14.33 30.83 9.59
CA ASN A 422 13.63 31.83 10.41
C ASN A 422 14.48 33.07 10.76
N GLN A 423 15.69 33.22 10.20
CA GLN A 423 16.62 34.31 10.56
C GLN A 423 16.11 35.73 10.24
N HIS A 424 15.05 35.83 9.43
CA HIS A 424 14.41 37.13 9.13
C HIS A 424 13.26 37.46 10.10
N SER A 425 13.00 36.61 11.08
CA SER A 425 12.01 36.87 12.12
C SER A 425 12.54 37.86 13.18
N ARG A 426 11.64 38.29 14.07
CA ARG A 426 12.01 39.20 15.15
C ARG A 426 13.03 38.55 16.10
N MET A 427 14.14 39.26 16.34
CA MET A 427 15.19 38.86 17.29
C MET A 427 14.89 39.35 18.72
N PRO A 428 15.38 38.67 19.76
CA PRO A 428 16.12 37.40 19.72
C PRO A 428 15.21 36.19 19.43
N ILE A 429 15.74 35.15 18.79
CA ILE A 429 15.05 33.86 18.61
C ILE A 429 15.60 32.90 19.64
N LEU A 430 14.74 32.48 20.57
CA LEU A 430 15.04 31.48 21.60
C LEU A 430 14.19 30.27 21.34
N VAL A 431 14.81 29.14 20.98
CA VAL A 431 14.10 27.90 20.66
C VAL A 431 14.66 26.70 21.40
N PHE A 432 13.79 25.74 21.65
CA PHE A 432 14.18 24.42 22.14
C PHE A 432 13.38 23.31 21.44
N GLU A 433 13.95 22.13 21.40
CA GLU A 433 13.27 20.90 20.99
C GLU A 433 13.64 19.77 21.95
N ILE A 434 12.65 18.96 22.35
CA ILE A 434 12.89 17.66 23.00
C ILE A 434 12.48 16.60 22.00
N GLY A 435 13.44 15.85 21.51
CA GLY A 435 13.20 14.88 20.43
C GLY A 435 14.17 13.70 20.45
N ASP A 436 13.81 12.67 19.71
CA ASP A 436 14.64 11.49 19.57
C ASP A 436 15.66 11.63 18.44
N VAL A 437 16.82 11.06 18.67
CA VAL A 437 17.91 10.85 17.72
C VAL A 437 18.29 9.37 17.72
N VAL A 438 19.00 8.91 16.70
CA VAL A 438 19.48 7.53 16.62
C VAL A 438 21.00 7.51 16.71
N ILE A 439 21.50 6.78 17.70
CA ILE A 439 22.93 6.66 18.00
C ILE A 439 23.37 5.19 18.02
N ARG A 440 24.65 4.93 17.94
CA ARG A 440 25.21 3.59 18.17
C ARG A 440 24.77 3.05 19.53
N GLY A 441 24.41 1.76 19.57
CA GLY A 441 23.97 1.06 20.77
C GLY A 441 24.19 -0.44 20.68
N ASN A 442 24.19 -1.10 21.82
CA ASN A 442 24.30 -2.57 21.90
C ASN A 442 22.91 -3.20 21.73
N THR A 443 22.43 -3.23 20.48
CA THR A 443 21.14 -3.82 20.07
C THR A 443 21.36 -4.68 18.85
N ASP A 444 20.39 -5.50 18.46
CA ASP A 444 20.45 -6.36 17.27
C ASP A 444 20.74 -5.59 15.99
N THR A 445 20.28 -4.34 15.92
CA THR A 445 20.52 -3.45 14.77
C THR A 445 21.82 -2.66 14.88
N GLY A 446 22.50 -2.67 16.03
CA GLY A 446 23.66 -1.84 16.33
C GLY A 446 23.34 -0.36 16.60
N TYR A 447 22.05 0.02 16.66
CA TYR A 447 21.58 1.38 16.89
C TYR A 447 20.45 1.42 17.92
N LYS A 448 20.35 2.53 18.66
CA LYS A 448 19.26 2.78 19.61
C LYS A 448 18.75 4.21 19.53
N ASN A 449 17.50 4.41 19.91
CA ASN A 449 16.94 5.75 20.09
C ASN A 449 17.52 6.37 21.36
N SER A 450 17.77 7.68 21.31
CA SER A 450 18.22 8.48 22.44
C SER A 450 17.45 9.79 22.45
N THR A 451 16.84 10.14 23.56
CA THR A 451 16.09 11.41 23.70
C THR A 451 17.08 12.52 24.06
N ARG A 452 17.00 13.61 23.31
CA ARG A 452 17.82 14.81 23.46
C ARG A 452 16.94 16.03 23.69
N ALA A 453 17.52 17.05 24.30
CA ALA A 453 16.94 18.37 24.36
C ALA A 453 17.95 19.38 23.82
N VAL A 454 17.60 20.13 22.79
CA VAL A 454 18.44 21.19 22.23
C VAL A 454 17.88 22.56 22.59
N TYR A 455 18.74 23.51 22.86
CA TYR A 455 18.44 24.89 23.16
C TYR A 455 19.31 25.78 22.30
N ALA A 456 18.72 26.79 21.67
CA ALA A 456 19.47 27.73 20.85
C ALA A 456 18.98 29.17 21.05
N ILE A 457 19.93 30.10 21.06
CA ILE A 457 19.69 31.51 21.02
C ILE A 457 20.37 32.10 19.78
N MET A 458 19.62 32.79 18.94
CA MET A 458 20.12 33.53 17.79
C MET A 458 19.72 35.00 17.95
N ASP A 459 20.72 35.89 17.89
CA ASP A 459 20.52 37.34 17.99
C ASP A 459 21.68 38.08 17.28
N SER A 460 21.60 39.41 17.17
CA SER A 460 22.69 40.26 16.67
C SER A 460 23.98 40.15 17.52
N LYS A 461 23.85 39.84 18.78
CA LYS A 461 24.93 39.50 19.72
C LYS A 461 24.46 38.38 20.62
N VAL A 462 25.28 37.37 20.77
CA VAL A 462 25.06 36.28 21.71
C VAL A 462 26.27 36.10 22.61
N SER A 463 26.07 35.57 23.82
CA SER A 463 27.16 35.15 24.70
C SER A 463 26.94 33.71 25.19
N PHE A 464 28.05 33.05 25.42
CA PHE A 464 28.05 31.70 26.03
C PHE A 464 27.30 31.72 27.38
N GLU A 465 27.55 32.77 28.21
CA GLU A 465 27.03 32.93 29.55
C GLU A 465 25.51 33.10 29.56
N GLU A 466 24.92 33.69 28.53
CA GLU A 466 23.46 33.89 28.44
C GLU A 466 22.74 32.54 28.34
N LEU A 467 23.18 31.64 27.47
CA LEU A 467 22.61 30.31 27.36
C LEU A 467 22.99 29.45 28.59
N GLN A 468 24.22 29.57 29.06
CA GLN A 468 24.70 28.89 30.26
C GLN A 468 23.82 29.18 31.47
N ALA A 469 23.45 30.45 31.71
CA ALA A 469 22.59 30.86 32.82
C ALA A 469 21.20 30.20 32.75
N ARG A 470 20.59 30.14 31.55
CA ARG A 470 19.29 29.49 31.33
C ARG A 470 19.35 27.99 31.51
N ILE A 471 20.38 27.35 30.96
CA ILE A 471 20.61 25.91 31.14
C ILE A 471 20.87 25.58 32.62
N HIS A 472 21.66 26.42 33.29
CA HIS A 472 21.92 26.27 34.72
C HIS A 472 20.61 26.31 35.52
N GLN A 473 19.75 27.29 35.27
CA GLN A 473 18.44 27.41 35.90
C GLN A 473 17.56 26.17 35.66
N ILE A 474 17.51 25.66 34.43
CA ILE A 474 16.73 24.47 34.07
C ILE A 474 17.23 23.24 34.83
N LEU A 475 18.53 22.94 34.76
CA LEU A 475 19.13 21.78 35.42
C LEU A 475 19.05 21.86 36.94
N TYR A 476 19.24 23.07 37.52
CA TYR A 476 19.10 23.30 38.95
C TYR A 476 17.67 22.99 39.45
N ASN A 477 16.64 23.42 38.70
CA ASN A 477 15.24 23.13 39.04
C ASN A 477 14.86 21.66 38.83
N LEU A 478 15.60 20.94 38.00
CA LEU A 478 15.52 19.47 37.92
C LEU A 478 16.25 18.76 39.06
N LYS A 479 16.93 19.50 39.95
CA LYS A 479 17.74 18.98 41.05
C LYS A 479 18.91 18.11 40.59
N ILE A 480 19.50 18.46 39.45
CA ILE A 480 20.67 17.79 38.90
C ILE A 480 21.90 18.59 39.32
N ASN A 481 22.86 17.92 40.00
CA ASN A 481 24.17 18.48 40.27
C ASN A 481 25.04 18.33 39.03
N PHE A 482 25.65 19.41 38.58
CA PHE A 482 26.47 19.41 37.39
C PHE A 482 27.58 20.47 37.44
N SER A 483 28.55 20.31 36.57
CA SER A 483 29.65 21.24 36.37
C SER A 483 29.95 21.38 34.86
N TYR A 484 30.81 22.34 34.52
CA TYR A 484 31.24 22.54 33.15
C TYR A 484 32.69 22.14 33.00
N ARG A 485 33.01 21.42 31.91
CA ARG A 485 34.39 21.03 31.55
C ARG A 485 34.69 21.53 30.14
N LYS A 486 35.81 22.24 29.96
CA LYS A 486 36.25 22.66 28.62
C LYS A 486 36.29 21.47 27.66
N SER A 487 35.74 21.63 26.47
CA SER A 487 35.64 20.59 25.45
C SER A 487 35.76 21.18 24.04
N GLU A 488 35.75 20.30 23.05
CA GLU A 488 35.75 20.67 21.63
C GLU A 488 34.64 19.93 20.93
N HIS A 489 34.00 20.62 19.98
CA HIS A 489 32.97 20.03 19.12
C HIS A 489 33.11 20.65 17.73
N HIS A 490 32.97 19.83 16.68
CA HIS A 490 33.22 20.20 15.29
C HIS A 490 32.32 21.35 14.74
N LEU A 491 31.15 21.57 15.34
CA LEU A 491 30.25 22.66 14.96
C LEU A 491 30.44 23.93 15.80
N LEU A 492 31.25 23.86 16.88
CA LEU A 492 31.33 24.93 17.89
C LEU A 492 32.76 25.55 17.94
N ILE A 493 32.86 26.78 18.41
CA ILE A 493 34.12 27.52 18.51
C ILE A 493 35.01 26.90 19.58
N LYS A 494 36.23 26.53 19.19
CA LYS A 494 37.25 26.07 20.12
C LYS A 494 37.57 27.14 21.17
N GLY A 495 37.51 26.76 22.45
CA GLY A 495 37.70 27.67 23.58
C GLY A 495 36.40 28.36 24.06
N ARG A 496 35.30 28.24 23.32
CA ARG A 496 33.95 28.67 23.72
C ARG A 496 32.95 27.50 23.72
N THR A 497 33.46 26.31 24.05
CA THR A 497 32.71 25.06 24.10
C THR A 497 32.98 24.34 25.40
N ALA A 498 31.93 23.83 26.05
CA ALA A 498 32.06 23.04 27.27
C ALA A 498 31.11 21.83 27.24
N GLU A 499 31.55 20.73 27.82
CA GLU A 499 30.68 19.64 28.23
C GLU A 499 29.95 19.99 29.54
N ILE A 500 28.73 19.53 29.69
CA ILE A 500 27.98 19.54 30.93
C ILE A 500 28.13 18.15 31.56
N ILE A 501 28.68 18.13 32.78
CA ILE A 501 29.09 16.88 33.46
C ILE A 501 28.29 16.74 34.74
N ARG A 502 27.69 15.57 34.95
CA ARG A 502 27.08 15.16 36.23
C ARG A 502 28.18 14.72 37.23
N ASP A 503 27.82 14.62 38.53
CA ASP A 503 28.71 14.30 39.65
C ASP A 503 29.72 13.14 39.43
N ASN A 504 29.41 12.18 38.61
CA ASN A 504 30.21 10.99 38.32
C ASN A 504 31.13 11.17 37.09
N SER A 505 31.39 12.38 36.66
CA SER A 505 32.13 12.71 35.41
C SER A 505 31.38 12.25 34.15
N GLU A 506 30.11 11.90 34.24
CA GLU A 506 29.26 11.53 33.12
C GLU A 506 28.88 12.76 32.31
N VAL A 507 29.16 12.74 31.02
CA VAL A 507 28.77 13.81 30.10
C VAL A 507 27.26 13.71 29.83
N ILE A 508 26.51 14.71 30.29
CA ILE A 508 25.04 14.81 30.11
C ILE A 508 24.62 15.85 29.08
N GLY A 509 25.59 16.54 28.46
CA GLY A 509 25.29 17.51 27.42
C GLY A 509 26.53 18.27 26.97
N ILE A 510 26.31 19.15 25.99
CA ILE A 510 27.30 20.05 25.43
C ILE A 510 26.68 21.45 25.25
N ILE A 511 27.49 22.48 25.38
CA ILE A 511 27.10 23.88 25.17
C ILE A 511 28.24 24.63 24.49
N GLY A 512 27.94 25.57 23.58
CA GLY A 512 28.95 26.41 22.95
C GLY A 512 28.38 27.39 21.94
N GLU A 513 29.24 28.29 21.47
CA GLU A 513 28.95 29.19 20.34
C GLU A 513 29.22 28.48 19.02
N VAL A 514 28.29 28.61 18.05
CA VAL A 514 28.44 27.97 16.74
C VAL A 514 29.58 28.60 15.96
N HIS A 515 30.40 27.78 15.32
CA HIS A 515 31.57 28.25 14.59
C HIS A 515 31.17 29.11 13.38
N PRO A 516 31.81 30.29 13.13
CA PRO A 516 31.44 31.17 12.01
C PRO A 516 31.48 30.48 10.64
N GLU A 517 32.42 29.58 10.39
CA GLU A 517 32.46 28.81 9.13
C GLU A 517 31.22 27.91 8.95
N VAL A 518 30.64 27.40 10.04
CA VAL A 518 29.41 26.61 9.99
C VAL A 518 28.23 27.50 9.66
N LEU A 519 28.15 28.70 10.27
CA LEU A 519 27.13 29.69 9.99
C LEU A 519 27.18 30.15 8.52
N GLU A 520 28.38 30.49 8.04
CA GLU A 520 28.60 30.90 6.64
C GLU A 520 28.20 29.79 5.66
N LYS A 521 28.66 28.57 5.89
CA LYS A 521 28.31 27.41 5.07
C LYS A 521 26.80 27.15 5.00
N LEU A 522 26.10 27.37 6.11
CA LEU A 522 24.65 27.25 6.17
C LEU A 522 23.90 28.48 5.62
N GLY A 523 24.57 29.62 5.42
CA GLY A 523 23.97 30.88 5.04
C GLY A 523 23.16 31.51 6.18
N ILE A 524 23.67 31.45 7.41
CA ILE A 524 23.12 32.09 8.61
C ILE A 524 23.91 33.36 8.89
N GLU A 525 23.23 34.51 8.97
CA GLU A 525 23.85 35.83 9.10
C GLU A 525 24.11 36.24 10.56
N TYR A 526 23.46 35.59 11.51
CA TYR A 526 23.49 35.95 12.93
C TYR A 526 24.26 34.90 13.75
N PRO A 527 24.96 35.32 14.79
CA PRO A 527 25.64 34.39 15.72
C PRO A 527 24.61 33.58 16.52
N ILE A 528 24.99 32.34 16.83
CA ILE A 528 24.16 31.41 17.57
C ILE A 528 24.97 30.80 18.72
N VAL A 529 24.35 30.72 19.90
CA VAL A 529 24.81 29.88 20.99
C VAL A 529 23.82 28.73 21.15
N ILE A 530 24.35 27.48 21.30
CA ILE A 530 23.55 26.27 21.28
C ILE A 530 23.99 25.28 22.36
N SER A 531 23.05 24.52 22.89
CA SER A 531 23.31 23.43 23.85
C SER A 531 22.48 22.22 23.50
N GLU A 532 23.04 21.02 23.60
CA GLU A 532 22.31 19.76 23.52
C GLU A 532 22.46 18.98 24.82
N ILE A 533 21.34 18.60 25.46
CA ILE A 533 21.29 17.83 26.70
C ILE A 533 20.82 16.41 26.40
N TYR A 534 21.43 15.44 27.02
CA TYR A 534 21.13 14.02 26.88
C TYR A 534 20.09 13.60 27.90
N VAL A 535 18.80 13.66 27.53
CA VAL A 535 17.67 13.45 28.46
C VAL A 535 17.69 12.07 29.07
N ASP A 536 18.08 11.04 28.34
CA ASP A 536 18.20 9.67 28.85
C ASP A 536 19.17 9.56 30.05
N LYS A 537 20.13 10.46 30.14
CA LYS A 537 21.13 10.51 31.20
C LYS A 537 20.70 11.37 32.41
N LEU A 538 19.51 11.99 32.35
CA LEU A 538 18.94 12.74 33.45
C LEU A 538 18.10 11.87 34.36
N SER A 539 17.58 10.74 33.85
CA SER A 539 16.88 9.71 34.66
C SER A 539 17.88 8.90 35.51
N GLY A 540 17.41 8.38 36.63
CA GLY A 540 18.19 7.50 37.48
C GLY A 540 18.36 6.07 36.95
N ASP A 541 17.63 5.71 35.89
CA ASP A 541 17.68 4.39 35.27
C ASP A 541 18.89 4.30 34.30
N ASN A 542 19.97 3.71 34.79
CA ASN A 542 21.05 3.21 33.92
C ASN A 542 20.57 1.88 33.31
N GLU A 543 19.94 1.91 32.13
CA GLU A 543 19.86 0.75 31.23
C GLU A 543 20.94 0.78 30.16
#